data_445fa737e351bb602007a8ca14dcffd1
#
_entry.id   445fa737e351bb602007a8ca14dcffd1
#
_cell.length_a   1.000
_cell.length_b   1.000
_cell.length_c   1.000
_cell.angle_alpha   90.00
_cell.angle_beta   90.00
_cell.angle_gamma   90.00
#
_symmetry.space_group_name_H-M   'P 1'
#
loop_
_entity.id
_entity.type
_entity.pdbx_description
1 polymer ?
#
loop_
_entity_poly.entity_id
_entity_poly.type
_entity_poly.pdbx_seq_one_letter_code
_entity_poly.pdbx_strand_id
1 'polypeptide(L)'
;DDFIVTIINSFLYVVTFIYVYSKHRTISVGVFLMFMYATISLFCVINYNASSHFWHFSFFSFLYLYIVILIFMKPFMKNRFVIHENPLSSYNIYRTIAKVYIVLAIFSSIVYFPIALDSLRSSDLADIYEVAHEEKEGNLFSKFTNLFFHVRYLGMVLFFSFLAKEKQSKIFLFLLGIAAFLPVILATISLASRGGMVALFANFAIVYLMMKDILPKYVKRTLIIAVSIIIPLILIYFIAVTVSRFEESSLNIDAGESMMYYLGHSMLTFNYGVMDTIQNYANGAY
;
A
#
# COMPACT_ATOMS: atom_id res chain seq x y z
N ASP A 1 -2.31 8.77 31.29
CA ASP A 1 -1.09 9.26 30.63
C ASP A 1 -0.78 8.59 29.28
N ASP A 2 -1.59 7.65 28.85
CA ASP A 2 -1.41 6.93 27.60
C ASP A 2 -1.54 7.84 26.36
N PHE A 3 -2.34 8.91 26.46
CA PHE A 3 -2.44 9.95 25.42
C PHE A 3 -1.09 10.64 25.18
N ILE A 4 -0.35 10.94 26.25
CA ILE A 4 0.98 11.56 26.15
C ILE A 4 1.93 10.60 25.41
N VAL A 5 1.81 9.31 25.65
CA VAL A 5 2.62 8.28 24.99
C VAL A 5 2.38 8.27 23.48
N THR A 6 1.12 8.38 23.03
CA THR A 6 0.81 8.45 21.60
C THR A 6 1.32 9.75 20.95
N ILE A 7 1.26 10.88 21.67
CA ILE A 7 1.82 12.17 21.22
C ILE A 7 3.34 12.06 21.06
N ILE A 8 4.05 11.49 22.04
CA ILE A 8 5.51 11.31 21.98
C ILE A 8 5.87 10.43 20.79
N ASN A 9 5.14 9.33 20.58
CA ASN A 9 5.34 8.44 19.42
C ASN A 9 5.19 9.22 18.11
N SER A 10 4.13 9.99 17.94
CA SER A 10 3.90 10.79 16.74
C SER A 10 5.00 11.84 16.54
N PHE A 11 5.41 12.51 17.60
CA PHE A 11 6.49 13.49 17.56
C PHE A 11 7.80 12.89 17.04
N LEU A 12 8.17 11.67 17.46
CA LEU A 12 9.36 10.99 16.99
C LEU A 12 9.34 10.77 15.47
N TYR A 13 8.22 10.32 14.90
CA TYR A 13 8.09 10.11 13.45
C TYR A 13 8.11 11.43 12.68
N VAL A 14 7.41 12.47 13.18
CA VAL A 14 7.39 13.79 12.54
C VAL A 14 8.78 14.43 12.53
N VAL A 15 9.50 14.40 13.65
CA VAL A 15 10.87 14.92 13.72
C VAL A 15 11.80 14.16 12.76
N THR A 16 11.68 12.82 12.70
CA THR A 16 12.46 12.01 11.78
C THR A 16 12.13 12.32 10.33
N PHE A 17 10.85 12.50 9.98
CA PHE A 17 10.44 12.96 8.64
C PHE A 17 11.09 14.30 8.28
N ILE A 18 10.99 15.30 9.18
CA ILE A 18 11.59 16.63 8.97
C ILE A 18 13.11 16.52 8.78
N TYR A 19 13.78 15.70 9.60
CA TYR A 19 15.23 15.46 9.48
C TYR A 19 15.60 14.88 8.12
N VAL A 20 14.89 13.81 7.67
CA VAL A 20 15.18 13.16 6.38
C VAL A 20 14.87 14.10 5.22
N TYR A 21 13.78 14.87 5.29
CA TYR A 21 13.44 15.87 4.28
C TYR A 21 14.50 16.98 4.19
N SER A 22 14.93 17.52 5.33
CA SER A 22 15.95 18.57 5.40
C SER A 22 17.30 18.09 4.84
N LYS A 23 17.65 16.83 5.07
CA LYS A 23 18.86 16.20 4.55
C LYS A 23 18.80 15.96 3.05
N HIS A 24 17.68 15.48 2.53
CA HIS A 24 17.54 15.16 1.12
C HIS A 24 17.18 16.36 0.26
N ARG A 25 16.47 17.36 0.81
CA ARG A 25 15.97 18.58 0.14
C ARG A 25 15.12 18.30 -1.12
N THR A 26 14.73 17.07 -1.34
CA THR A 26 13.88 16.60 -2.45
C THR A 26 13.04 15.45 -1.99
N ILE A 27 11.89 15.23 -2.64
CA ILE A 27 11.06 14.05 -2.38
C ILE A 27 11.81 12.82 -2.91
N SER A 28 12.35 12.02 -1.98
CA SER A 28 12.99 10.73 -2.22
C SER A 28 12.13 9.61 -1.64
N VAL A 29 12.49 8.35 -1.93
CA VAL A 29 11.79 7.18 -1.34
C VAL A 29 11.79 7.24 0.20
N GLY A 30 12.94 7.58 0.81
CA GLY A 30 13.04 7.71 2.26
C GLY A 30 12.14 8.80 2.84
N VAL A 31 12.08 9.97 2.17
CA VAL A 31 11.17 11.06 2.55
C VAL A 31 9.71 10.62 2.45
N PHE A 32 9.33 9.96 1.36
CA PHE A 32 7.96 9.47 1.14
C PHE A 32 7.55 8.44 2.19
N LEU A 33 8.39 7.45 2.47
CA LEU A 33 8.11 6.43 3.48
C LEU A 33 8.00 7.03 4.88
N MET A 34 8.92 7.93 5.26
CA MET A 34 8.84 8.60 6.56
C MET A 34 7.63 9.52 6.67
N PHE A 35 7.20 10.16 5.57
CA PHE A 35 5.95 10.91 5.52
C PHE A 35 4.74 10.01 5.79
N MET A 36 4.68 8.82 5.18
CA MET A 36 3.61 7.85 5.45
C MET A 36 3.56 7.45 6.92
N TYR A 37 4.72 7.09 7.53
CA TYR A 37 4.75 6.73 8.95
C TYR A 37 4.39 7.91 9.87
N ALA A 38 4.84 9.12 9.56
CA ALA A 38 4.46 10.31 10.30
C ALA A 38 2.94 10.57 10.21
N THR A 39 2.34 10.39 9.04
CA THR A 39 0.89 10.52 8.84
C THR A 39 0.12 9.46 9.63
N ILE A 40 0.53 8.19 9.57
CA ILE A 40 -0.10 7.11 10.35
C ILE A 40 0.00 7.38 11.85
N SER A 41 1.15 7.86 12.33
CA SER A 41 1.34 8.19 13.74
C SER A 41 0.50 9.38 14.21
N LEU A 42 0.24 10.37 13.35
CA LEU A 42 -0.69 11.47 13.63
C LEU A 42 -2.13 10.96 13.73
N PHE A 43 -2.56 10.09 12.82
CA PHE A 43 -3.88 9.47 12.92
C PHE A 43 -4.01 8.57 14.16
N CYS A 44 -2.92 7.97 14.65
CA CYS A 44 -2.90 7.25 15.91
C CYS A 44 -3.26 8.17 17.10
N VAL A 45 -2.76 9.42 17.13
CA VAL A 45 -3.10 10.40 18.16
C VAL A 45 -4.58 10.81 18.06
N ILE A 46 -5.08 11.07 16.84
CA ILE A 46 -6.48 11.47 16.62
C ILE A 46 -7.42 10.36 17.09
N ASN A 47 -7.09 9.12 16.79
CA ASN A 47 -7.91 7.95 17.12
C ASN A 47 -7.78 7.47 18.58
N TYR A 48 -6.87 8.06 19.34
CA TYR A 48 -6.67 7.66 20.73
C TYR A 48 -7.97 7.69 21.54
N ASN A 49 -8.76 8.76 21.41
CA ASN A 49 -10.00 8.91 22.17
C ASN A 49 -11.05 7.83 21.85
N ALA A 50 -11.12 7.35 20.61
CA ALA A 50 -12.00 6.28 20.21
C ALA A 50 -11.54 4.89 20.74
N SER A 51 -10.22 4.74 20.98
CA SER A 51 -9.61 3.46 21.38
C SER A 51 -9.29 3.39 22.88
N SER A 52 -9.25 4.52 23.59
CA SER A 52 -8.74 4.63 24.97
C SER A 52 -9.57 3.92 26.03
N HIS A 53 -10.84 3.59 25.74
CA HIS A 53 -11.73 2.99 26.74
C HIS A 53 -11.40 1.51 27.04
N PHE A 54 -10.57 0.88 26.24
CA PHE A 54 -10.36 -0.59 26.33
C PHE A 54 -8.90 -1.02 26.51
N TRP A 55 -7.90 -0.14 26.29
CA TRP A 55 -6.53 -0.55 26.13
C TRP A 55 -5.54 0.39 26.83
N HIS A 56 -4.54 -0.19 27.51
CA HIS A 56 -3.40 0.54 28.03
C HIS A 56 -2.27 0.49 27.01
N PHE A 57 -1.70 1.66 26.67
CA PHE A 57 -0.61 1.75 25.71
C PHE A 57 0.74 1.87 26.40
N SER A 58 1.65 0.97 26.05
CA SER A 58 3.01 0.98 26.58
C SER A 58 3.92 1.88 25.72
N PHE A 59 4.65 2.78 26.36
CA PHE A 59 5.69 3.57 25.70
C PHE A 59 6.77 2.68 25.08
N PHE A 60 7.18 1.59 25.75
CA PHE A 60 8.20 0.69 25.24
C PHE A 60 7.80 -0.04 23.97
N SER A 61 6.55 -0.38 23.81
CA SER A 61 6.02 -1.00 22.58
C SER A 61 6.12 -0.06 21.37
N PHE A 62 5.76 1.20 21.56
CA PHE A 62 5.91 2.21 20.49
C PHE A 62 7.38 2.52 20.20
N LEU A 63 8.22 2.62 21.21
CA LEU A 63 9.65 2.84 21.04
C LEU A 63 10.31 1.67 20.29
N TYR A 64 9.93 0.45 20.62
CA TYR A 64 10.40 -0.75 19.91
C TYR A 64 10.01 -0.70 18.44
N LEU A 65 8.73 -0.44 18.13
CA LEU A 65 8.24 -0.31 16.74
C LEU A 65 9.00 0.79 15.99
N TYR A 66 9.18 1.94 16.63
CA TYR A 66 9.93 3.05 16.06
C TYR A 66 11.36 2.68 15.71
N ILE A 67 12.08 2.03 16.63
CA ILE A 67 13.47 1.58 16.40
C ILE A 67 13.54 0.56 15.26
N VAL A 68 12.63 -0.42 15.23
CA VAL A 68 12.56 -1.43 14.18
C VAL A 68 12.36 -0.74 12.82
N ILE A 69 11.39 0.18 12.73
CA ILE A 69 11.14 0.95 11.49
C ILE A 69 12.38 1.76 11.10
N LEU A 70 13.08 2.42 12.03
CA LEU A 70 14.30 3.15 11.73
C LEU A 70 15.42 2.26 11.20
N ILE A 71 15.57 1.06 11.73
CA ILE A 71 16.56 0.08 11.24
C ILE A 71 16.27 -0.27 9.77
N PHE A 72 15.01 -0.61 9.46
CA PHE A 72 14.62 -0.93 8.09
C PHE A 72 14.68 0.27 7.15
N MET A 73 14.40 1.48 7.64
CA MET A 73 14.43 2.70 6.86
C MET A 73 15.83 3.29 6.69
N LYS A 74 16.81 2.87 7.49
CA LYS A 74 18.19 3.40 7.49
C LYS A 74 18.82 3.52 6.10
N PRO A 75 18.73 2.52 5.19
CA PRO A 75 19.29 2.63 3.84
C PRO A 75 18.66 3.79 3.05
N PHE A 76 17.34 3.94 3.14
CA PHE A 76 16.56 4.96 2.43
C PHE A 76 16.74 6.37 3.02
N MET A 77 16.99 6.45 4.32
CA MET A 77 17.30 7.72 5.02
C MET A 77 18.74 8.19 4.74
N LYS A 78 19.68 7.25 4.53
CA LYS A 78 21.06 7.58 4.26
C LYS A 78 21.28 8.01 2.81
N ASN A 79 20.65 7.31 1.87
CA ASN A 79 20.85 7.46 0.43
C ASN A 79 19.54 7.84 -0.26
N ARG A 80 19.63 8.59 -1.36
CA ARG A 80 18.44 8.99 -2.13
C ARG A 80 17.85 7.89 -3.01
N PHE A 81 18.30 6.70 -2.98
CA PHE A 81 17.78 5.56 -3.75
C PHE A 81 17.18 5.98 -5.11
N VAL A 82 18.03 6.38 -6.04
CA VAL A 82 17.65 6.81 -7.40
C VAL A 82 18.40 5.93 -8.38
N ILE A 83 17.69 5.45 -9.38
CA ILE A 83 18.29 4.69 -10.50
C ILE A 83 18.74 5.70 -11.53
N HIS A 84 20.04 5.76 -11.79
CA HIS A 84 20.66 6.68 -12.75
C HIS A 84 20.77 6.07 -14.14
N GLU A 85 20.84 4.74 -14.22
CA GLU A 85 20.93 4.03 -15.50
C GLU A 85 19.74 3.08 -15.65
N ASN A 86 19.28 2.90 -16.88
CA ASN A 86 18.17 2.01 -17.14
C ASN A 86 18.58 0.55 -16.81
N PRO A 87 17.87 -0.16 -15.91
CA PRO A 87 18.23 -1.51 -15.49
C PRO A 87 18.11 -2.57 -16.60
N LEU A 88 17.54 -2.21 -17.76
CA LEU A 88 17.39 -3.12 -18.90
C LEU A 88 18.70 -3.32 -19.70
N SER A 89 19.74 -3.80 -19.05
CA SER A 89 21.02 -4.12 -19.71
C SER A 89 20.85 -5.25 -20.75
N SER A 90 20.08 -6.28 -20.44
CA SER A 90 19.76 -7.42 -21.32
C SER A 90 18.36 -7.30 -21.89
N TYR A 91 18.16 -6.39 -22.82
CA TYR A 91 16.85 -6.03 -23.39
C TYR A 91 15.96 -7.22 -23.78
N ASN A 92 16.51 -8.22 -24.47
CA ASN A 92 15.74 -9.35 -24.95
C ASN A 92 15.17 -10.21 -23.82
N ILE A 93 15.94 -10.41 -22.75
CA ILE A 93 15.50 -11.17 -21.58
C ILE A 93 14.35 -10.42 -20.89
N TYR A 94 14.53 -9.14 -20.61
CA TYR A 94 13.48 -8.34 -19.95
C TYR A 94 12.22 -8.21 -20.80
N ARG A 95 12.35 -8.13 -22.13
CA ARG A 95 11.21 -8.13 -23.05
C ARG A 95 10.45 -9.45 -23.01
N THR A 96 11.15 -10.57 -22.90
CA THR A 96 10.52 -11.90 -22.75
C THR A 96 9.80 -12.00 -21.40
N ILE A 97 10.45 -11.58 -20.32
CA ILE A 97 9.83 -11.53 -18.98
C ILE A 97 8.57 -10.65 -19.00
N ALA A 98 8.62 -9.47 -19.64
CA ALA A 98 7.47 -8.59 -19.76
C ALA A 98 6.32 -9.21 -20.56
N LYS A 99 6.60 -9.95 -21.63
CA LYS A 99 5.57 -10.68 -22.39
C LYS A 99 4.93 -11.78 -21.55
N VAL A 100 5.72 -12.57 -20.84
CA VAL A 100 5.20 -13.59 -19.91
C VAL A 100 4.36 -12.95 -18.82
N TYR A 101 4.82 -11.83 -18.26
CA TYR A 101 4.08 -11.08 -17.27
C TYR A 101 2.73 -10.57 -17.81
N ILE A 102 2.69 -10.04 -19.05
CA ILE A 102 1.44 -9.59 -19.71
C ILE A 102 0.46 -10.76 -19.82
N VAL A 103 0.91 -11.94 -20.23
CA VAL A 103 0.05 -13.12 -20.35
C VAL A 103 -0.53 -13.52 -18.99
N LEU A 104 0.31 -13.59 -17.96
CA LEU A 104 -0.14 -13.90 -16.59
C LEU A 104 -1.12 -12.85 -16.06
N ALA A 105 -0.87 -11.58 -16.35
CA ALA A 105 -1.73 -10.48 -15.93
C ALA A 105 -3.10 -10.50 -16.61
N ILE A 106 -3.16 -10.80 -17.91
CA ILE A 106 -4.42 -10.97 -18.66
C ILE A 106 -5.21 -12.14 -18.05
N PHE A 107 -4.55 -13.27 -17.82
CA PHE A 107 -5.20 -14.42 -17.20
C PHE A 107 -5.77 -14.10 -15.82
N SER A 108 -4.99 -13.45 -14.97
CA SER A 108 -5.44 -12.99 -13.65
C SER A 108 -6.61 -11.99 -13.76
N SER A 109 -6.59 -11.08 -14.74
CA SER A 109 -7.68 -10.13 -14.98
C SER A 109 -8.97 -10.83 -15.38
N ILE A 110 -8.91 -11.86 -16.23
CA ILE A 110 -10.09 -12.64 -16.64
C ILE A 110 -10.74 -13.32 -15.44
N VAL A 111 -9.93 -13.82 -14.48
CA VAL A 111 -10.44 -14.48 -13.27
C VAL A 111 -11.08 -13.47 -12.31
N TYR A 112 -10.41 -12.34 -12.07
CA TYR A 112 -10.92 -11.37 -11.10
C TYR A 112 -12.04 -10.47 -11.65
N PHE A 113 -12.18 -10.32 -12.97
CA PHE A 113 -13.15 -9.40 -13.57
C PHE A 113 -14.61 -9.70 -13.18
N PRO A 114 -15.13 -10.95 -13.31
CA PRO A 114 -16.48 -11.26 -12.89
C PRO A 114 -16.69 -11.03 -11.39
N ILE A 115 -15.75 -11.46 -10.55
CA ILE A 115 -15.82 -11.31 -9.10
C ILE A 115 -15.84 -9.84 -8.71
N ALA A 116 -14.98 -9.02 -9.34
CA ALA A 116 -14.95 -7.57 -9.12
C ALA A 116 -16.27 -6.89 -9.57
N LEU A 117 -16.87 -7.36 -10.67
CA LEU A 117 -18.13 -6.83 -11.17
C LEU A 117 -19.29 -7.15 -10.21
N ASP A 118 -19.33 -8.38 -9.69
CA ASP A 118 -20.32 -8.80 -8.71
C ASP A 118 -20.16 -8.04 -7.38
N SER A 119 -18.91 -7.84 -6.94
CA SER A 119 -18.61 -6.99 -5.79
C SER A 119 -19.10 -5.55 -5.94
N LEU A 120 -18.95 -4.95 -7.13
CA LEU A 120 -19.43 -3.59 -7.38
C LEU A 120 -20.96 -3.49 -7.48
N ARG A 121 -21.65 -4.59 -7.77
CA ARG A 121 -23.13 -4.65 -7.85
C ARG A 121 -23.77 -4.98 -6.52
N SER A 122 -23.04 -5.62 -5.62
CA SER A 122 -23.53 -5.96 -4.30
C SER A 122 -23.72 -4.71 -3.46
N SER A 123 -24.84 -4.65 -2.76
CA SER A 123 -25.09 -3.61 -1.76
C SER A 123 -24.33 -3.87 -0.46
N ASP A 124 -23.88 -5.11 -0.26
CA ASP A 124 -23.19 -5.57 0.94
C ASP A 124 -21.73 -5.93 0.64
N LEU A 125 -20.84 -4.98 0.90
CA LEU A 125 -19.40 -5.15 0.69
C LEU A 125 -18.72 -5.87 1.88
N ALA A 126 -19.40 -6.03 3.02
CA ALA A 126 -18.86 -6.72 4.18
C ALA A 126 -18.93 -8.24 3.99
N ASP A 127 -20.06 -8.76 3.55
CA ASP A 127 -20.27 -10.19 3.24
C ASP A 127 -19.30 -10.69 2.16
N ILE A 128 -19.00 -9.85 1.16
CA ILE A 128 -18.05 -10.21 0.10
C ILE A 128 -16.66 -10.49 0.68
N TYR A 129 -16.22 -9.73 1.67
CA TYR A 129 -14.92 -9.93 2.29
C TYR A 129 -14.83 -11.29 3.01
N GLU A 130 -15.90 -11.71 3.70
CA GLU A 130 -15.96 -12.98 4.40
C GLU A 130 -16.02 -14.16 3.41
N VAL A 131 -16.94 -14.12 2.45
CA VAL A 131 -17.09 -15.15 1.40
C VAL A 131 -15.81 -15.31 0.56
N ALA A 132 -15.18 -14.21 0.17
CA ALA A 132 -13.94 -14.26 -0.62
C ALA A 132 -12.75 -14.88 0.14
N HIS A 133 -12.79 -14.94 1.47
CA HIS A 133 -11.78 -15.61 2.28
C HIS A 133 -12.05 -17.10 2.47
N GLU A 134 -13.34 -17.52 2.48
CA GLU A 134 -13.75 -18.91 2.64
C GLU A 134 -13.58 -19.73 1.35
N GLU A 135 -13.85 -19.16 0.17
CA GLU A 135 -13.78 -19.87 -1.11
C GLU A 135 -12.37 -20.16 -1.65
N LYS A 136 -11.30 -19.78 -0.94
CA LYS A 136 -9.91 -19.89 -1.44
C LYS A 136 -9.32 -21.30 -1.50
N GLU A 137 -10.03 -22.33 -1.07
CA GLU A 137 -9.48 -23.68 -1.03
C GLU A 137 -9.81 -24.49 -2.29
N GLY A 138 -8.79 -24.72 -3.14
CA GLY A 138 -8.71 -25.94 -3.93
C GLY A 138 -8.66 -25.84 -5.45
N ASN A 139 -8.95 -24.74 -6.13
CA ASN A 139 -8.99 -24.71 -7.58
C ASN A 139 -7.62 -24.33 -8.19
N LEU A 140 -7.21 -25.02 -9.29
CA LEU A 140 -5.96 -24.68 -10.03
C LEU A 140 -5.90 -23.21 -10.44
N PHE A 141 -7.06 -22.61 -10.77
CA PHE A 141 -7.15 -21.18 -11.11
C PHE A 141 -6.79 -20.27 -9.92
N SER A 142 -7.18 -20.62 -8.69
CA SER A 142 -6.80 -19.85 -7.51
C SER A 142 -5.29 -19.92 -7.24
N LYS A 143 -4.64 -21.03 -7.54
CA LYS A 143 -3.19 -21.19 -7.41
C LYS A 143 -2.42 -20.30 -8.40
N PHE A 144 -2.89 -20.20 -9.65
CA PHE A 144 -2.30 -19.30 -10.65
C PHE A 144 -2.49 -17.82 -10.31
N THR A 145 -3.66 -17.43 -9.82
CA THR A 145 -3.89 -16.05 -9.37
C THR A 145 -3.06 -15.71 -8.13
N ASN A 146 -2.86 -16.67 -7.22
CA ASN A 146 -1.96 -16.50 -6.08
C ASN A 146 -0.51 -16.32 -6.52
N LEU A 147 -0.04 -17.06 -7.53
CA LEU A 147 1.30 -16.88 -8.09
C LEU A 147 1.45 -15.46 -8.67
N PHE A 148 0.47 -14.99 -9.44
CA PHE A 148 0.47 -13.62 -9.96
C PHE A 148 0.51 -12.58 -8.83
N PHE A 149 -0.19 -12.83 -7.74
CA PHE A 149 -0.22 -11.93 -6.58
C PHE A 149 1.18 -11.67 -5.98
N HIS A 150 2.05 -12.68 -5.99
CA HIS A 150 3.43 -12.53 -5.52
C HIS A 150 4.33 -11.75 -6.49
N VAL A 151 4.07 -11.81 -7.80
CA VAL A 151 4.89 -11.14 -8.82
C VAL A 151 4.27 -9.83 -9.33
N ARG A 152 3.10 -9.42 -8.82
CA ARG A 152 2.32 -8.27 -9.31
C ARG A 152 3.12 -6.96 -9.36
N TYR A 153 4.00 -6.73 -8.42
CA TYR A 153 4.80 -5.50 -8.37
C TYR A 153 5.93 -5.45 -9.39
N LEU A 154 6.35 -6.61 -9.91
CA LEU A 154 7.32 -6.69 -11.00
C LEU A 154 6.82 -5.93 -12.25
N GLY A 155 5.50 -5.95 -12.51
CA GLY A 155 4.91 -5.24 -13.63
C GLY A 155 5.15 -3.74 -13.60
N MET A 156 5.07 -3.12 -12.44
CA MET A 156 5.36 -1.69 -12.30
C MET A 156 6.82 -1.38 -12.62
N VAL A 157 7.76 -2.18 -12.10
CA VAL A 157 9.18 -1.99 -12.37
C VAL A 157 9.47 -2.16 -13.87
N LEU A 158 8.91 -3.19 -14.50
CA LEU A 158 9.04 -3.41 -15.94
C LEU A 158 8.43 -2.25 -16.73
N PHE A 159 7.20 -1.83 -16.39
CA PHE A 159 6.53 -0.73 -17.06
C PHE A 159 7.35 0.56 -17.05
N PHE A 160 7.83 0.99 -15.88
CA PHE A 160 8.67 2.18 -15.74
C PHE A 160 10.01 2.02 -16.46
N SER A 161 10.63 0.84 -16.40
CA SER A 161 11.89 0.56 -17.09
C SER A 161 11.76 0.65 -18.62
N PHE A 162 10.64 0.14 -19.17
CA PHE A 162 10.38 0.27 -20.60
C PHE A 162 9.92 1.68 -21.00
N LEU A 163 9.23 2.42 -20.13
CA LEU A 163 8.91 3.85 -20.35
C LEU A 163 10.18 4.74 -20.40
N ALA A 164 11.22 4.38 -19.64
CA ALA A 164 12.48 5.09 -19.65
C ALA A 164 13.31 4.82 -20.91
N LYS A 165 12.98 3.80 -21.68
CA LYS A 165 13.71 3.41 -22.88
C LYS A 165 13.09 4.02 -24.13
N GLU A 166 13.88 4.75 -24.90
CA GLU A 166 13.45 5.28 -26.19
C GLU A 166 13.11 4.18 -27.20
N LYS A 167 12.24 4.50 -28.17
CA LYS A 167 11.88 3.64 -29.32
C LYS A 167 11.16 2.33 -28.96
N GLN A 168 10.22 2.38 -28.00
CA GLN A 168 9.33 1.26 -27.74
C GLN A 168 8.03 1.33 -28.54
N SER A 169 7.45 0.17 -28.87
CA SER A 169 6.10 0.11 -29.44
C SER A 169 5.08 0.66 -28.44
N LYS A 170 4.27 1.62 -28.88
CA LYS A 170 3.21 2.22 -28.04
C LYS A 170 2.20 1.17 -27.58
N ILE A 171 1.90 0.20 -28.43
CA ILE A 171 0.97 -0.91 -28.11
C ILE A 171 1.57 -1.79 -27.00
N PHE A 172 2.86 -2.12 -27.08
CA PHE A 172 3.53 -2.92 -26.05
C PHE A 172 3.54 -2.19 -24.70
N LEU A 173 3.85 -0.90 -24.70
CA LEU A 173 3.82 -0.08 -23.47
C LEU A 173 2.41 0.03 -22.89
N PHE A 174 1.39 0.19 -23.73
CA PHE A 174 0.00 0.24 -23.30
C PHE A 174 -0.43 -1.09 -22.67
N LEU A 175 -0.14 -2.22 -23.33
CA LEU A 175 -0.45 -3.56 -22.79
C LEU A 175 0.29 -3.82 -21.48
N LEU A 176 1.56 -3.43 -21.37
CA LEU A 176 2.34 -3.59 -20.16
C LEU A 176 1.80 -2.69 -19.04
N GLY A 177 1.35 -1.48 -19.36
CA GLY A 177 0.68 -0.60 -18.41
C GLY A 177 -0.61 -1.22 -17.88
N ILE A 178 -1.49 -1.69 -18.76
CA ILE A 178 -2.72 -2.41 -18.34
C ILE A 178 -2.34 -3.61 -17.46
N ALA A 179 -1.39 -4.42 -17.88
CA ALA A 179 -0.95 -5.59 -17.14
C ALA A 179 -0.39 -5.25 -15.75
N ALA A 180 0.27 -4.11 -15.60
CA ALA A 180 0.85 -3.69 -14.31
C ALA A 180 -0.19 -3.21 -13.30
N PHE A 181 -1.32 -2.66 -13.74
CA PHE A 181 -2.31 -2.02 -12.84
C PHE A 181 -3.64 -2.76 -12.77
N LEU A 182 -4.21 -3.17 -13.93
CA LEU A 182 -5.58 -3.71 -13.99
C LEU A 182 -5.80 -4.93 -13.09
N PRO A 183 -4.96 -5.98 -13.11
CA PRO A 183 -5.22 -7.16 -12.28
C PRO A 183 -5.19 -6.85 -10.78
N VAL A 184 -4.31 -5.92 -10.37
CA VAL A 184 -4.21 -5.50 -8.97
C VAL A 184 -5.44 -4.71 -8.54
N ILE A 185 -5.95 -3.83 -9.40
CA ILE A 185 -7.19 -3.08 -9.18
C ILE A 185 -8.38 -4.05 -9.07
N LEU A 186 -8.52 -4.97 -10.03
CA LEU A 186 -9.60 -5.96 -10.03
C LEU A 186 -9.55 -6.86 -8.79
N ALA A 187 -8.38 -7.37 -8.43
CA ALA A 187 -8.21 -8.18 -7.22
C ALA A 187 -8.53 -7.39 -5.94
N THR A 188 -8.23 -6.10 -5.92
CA THR A 188 -8.52 -5.24 -4.77
C THR A 188 -10.02 -4.97 -4.64
N ILE A 189 -10.71 -4.75 -5.76
CA ILE A 189 -12.17 -4.58 -5.79
C ILE A 189 -12.86 -5.88 -5.41
N SER A 190 -12.45 -7.02 -5.98
CA SER A 190 -13.04 -8.34 -5.70
C SER A 190 -12.94 -8.77 -4.24
N LEU A 191 -11.94 -8.29 -3.52
CA LEU A 191 -11.74 -8.56 -2.10
C LEU A 191 -12.29 -7.45 -1.20
N ALA A 192 -12.92 -6.43 -1.76
CA ALA A 192 -13.29 -5.18 -1.05
C ALA A 192 -12.15 -4.66 -0.15
N SER A 193 -10.90 -4.76 -0.62
CA SER A 193 -9.69 -4.53 0.18
C SER A 193 -9.19 -3.10 0.09
N ARG A 194 -9.34 -2.32 1.15
CA ARG A 194 -8.79 -0.96 1.26
C ARG A 194 -7.26 -0.96 1.24
N GLY A 195 -6.66 -1.92 1.94
CA GLY A 195 -5.20 -2.06 2.03
C GLY A 195 -4.53 -2.32 0.67
N GLY A 196 -5.20 -3.05 -0.23
CA GLY A 196 -4.73 -3.32 -1.59
C GLY A 196 -4.55 -2.05 -2.43
N MET A 197 -5.50 -1.09 -2.34
CA MET A 197 -5.40 0.20 -3.02
C MET A 197 -4.28 1.07 -2.46
N VAL A 198 -4.15 1.15 -1.14
CA VAL A 198 -3.06 1.89 -0.49
C VAL A 198 -1.70 1.31 -0.89
N ALA A 199 -1.57 -0.02 -0.90
CA ALA A 199 -0.35 -0.71 -1.32
C ALA A 199 -0.03 -0.47 -2.81
N LEU A 200 -1.02 -0.49 -3.69
CA LEU A 200 -0.86 -0.16 -5.12
C LEU A 200 -0.28 1.24 -5.30
N PHE A 201 -0.87 2.22 -4.62
CA PHE A 201 -0.44 3.61 -4.68
C PHE A 201 0.97 3.81 -4.10
N ALA A 202 1.25 3.22 -2.93
CA ALA A 202 2.55 3.31 -2.30
C ALA A 202 3.66 2.71 -3.18
N ASN A 203 3.41 1.53 -3.78
CA ASN A 203 4.36 0.91 -4.70
C ASN A 203 4.57 1.73 -5.97
N PHE A 204 3.50 2.29 -6.55
CA PHE A 204 3.62 3.21 -7.67
C PHE A 204 4.51 4.41 -7.32
N ALA A 205 4.26 5.06 -6.20
CA ALA A 205 5.04 6.21 -5.75
C ALA A 205 6.52 5.84 -5.50
N ILE A 206 6.78 4.70 -4.87
CA ILE A 206 8.15 4.22 -4.63
C ILE A 206 8.89 3.99 -5.96
N VAL A 207 8.29 3.22 -6.88
CA VAL A 207 8.92 2.92 -8.18
C VAL A 207 9.12 4.19 -9.01
N TYR A 208 8.13 5.09 -9.02
CA TYR A 208 8.26 6.40 -9.68
C TYR A 208 9.41 7.22 -9.08
N LEU A 209 9.50 7.33 -7.75
CA LEU A 209 10.56 8.08 -7.09
C LEU A 209 11.94 7.50 -7.32
N MET A 210 12.06 6.17 -7.42
CA MET A 210 13.32 5.50 -7.77
C MET A 210 13.75 5.78 -9.21
N MET A 211 12.80 5.83 -10.14
CA MET A 211 13.08 5.86 -11.58
C MET A 211 12.88 7.24 -12.22
N LYS A 212 12.41 8.24 -11.47
CA LYS A 212 12.06 9.56 -12.00
C LYS A 212 13.18 10.25 -12.78
N ASP A 213 14.45 10.01 -12.44
CA ASP A 213 15.58 10.72 -13.07
C ASP A 213 15.89 10.18 -14.46
N ILE A 214 15.59 8.92 -14.74
CA ILE A 214 15.74 8.30 -16.07
C ILE A 214 14.51 8.49 -16.97
N LEU A 215 13.38 8.95 -16.43
CA LEU A 215 12.17 9.16 -17.23
C LEU A 215 12.22 10.45 -18.03
N PRO A 216 11.81 10.46 -19.32
CA PRO A 216 11.65 11.67 -20.11
C PRO A 216 10.67 12.67 -19.50
N LYS A 217 10.89 13.97 -19.72
CA LYS A 217 10.05 15.04 -19.13
C LYS A 217 8.56 14.91 -19.50
N TYR A 218 8.26 14.55 -20.74
CA TYR A 218 6.87 14.37 -21.20
C TYR A 218 6.19 13.21 -20.48
N VAL A 219 6.90 12.10 -20.25
CA VAL A 219 6.38 10.95 -19.50
C VAL A 219 6.05 11.33 -18.06
N LYS A 220 6.95 12.06 -17.38
CA LYS A 220 6.70 12.56 -16.01
C LYS A 220 5.42 13.38 -15.94
N ARG A 221 5.23 14.32 -16.89
CA ARG A 221 4.02 15.16 -16.95
C ARG A 221 2.77 14.32 -17.15
N THR A 222 2.79 13.37 -18.10
CA THR A 222 1.64 12.48 -18.37
C THR A 222 1.32 11.62 -17.14
N LEU A 223 2.32 11.06 -16.47
CA LEU A 223 2.11 10.27 -15.24
C LEU A 223 1.50 11.12 -14.12
N ILE A 224 1.98 12.34 -13.92
CA ILE A 224 1.43 13.25 -12.90
C ILE A 224 -0.05 13.54 -13.20
N ILE A 225 -0.40 13.86 -14.45
CA ILE A 225 -1.79 14.10 -14.85
C ILE A 225 -2.64 12.85 -14.63
N ALA A 226 -2.17 11.67 -15.06
CA ALA A 226 -2.89 10.41 -14.86
C ALA A 226 -3.15 10.12 -13.38
N VAL A 227 -2.14 10.30 -12.54
CA VAL A 227 -2.24 10.11 -11.08
C VAL A 227 -3.21 11.11 -10.46
N SER A 228 -3.20 12.37 -10.89
CA SER A 228 -4.14 13.39 -10.41
C SER A 228 -5.61 13.08 -10.73
N ILE A 229 -5.87 12.29 -11.76
CA ILE A 229 -7.23 11.81 -12.10
C ILE A 229 -7.56 10.54 -11.31
N ILE A 230 -6.60 9.62 -11.18
CA ILE A 230 -6.82 8.31 -10.55
C ILE A 230 -6.96 8.41 -9.03
N ILE A 231 -6.21 9.31 -8.38
CA ILE A 231 -6.26 9.48 -6.91
C ILE A 231 -7.68 9.78 -6.42
N PRO A 232 -8.42 10.76 -6.96
CA PRO A 232 -9.79 11.01 -6.52
C PRO A 232 -10.71 9.80 -6.68
N LEU A 233 -10.58 9.03 -7.77
CA LEU A 233 -11.37 7.82 -7.99
C LEU A 233 -11.07 6.74 -6.93
N ILE A 234 -9.79 6.56 -6.58
CA ILE A 234 -9.38 5.65 -5.51
C ILE A 234 -9.92 6.11 -4.16
N LEU A 235 -9.89 7.41 -3.88
CA LEU A 235 -10.44 7.97 -2.64
C LEU A 235 -11.95 7.77 -2.54
N ILE A 236 -12.70 7.99 -3.62
CA ILE A 236 -14.14 7.73 -3.67
C ILE A 236 -14.42 6.26 -3.38
N TYR A 237 -13.70 5.34 -4.03
CA TYR A 237 -13.83 3.91 -3.76
C TYR A 237 -13.49 3.57 -2.30
N PHE A 238 -12.40 4.13 -1.78
CA PHE A 238 -11.98 3.91 -0.39
C PHE A 238 -13.05 4.36 0.62
N ILE A 239 -13.64 5.54 0.39
CA ILE A 239 -14.72 6.08 1.22
C ILE A 239 -15.94 5.17 1.11
N ALA A 240 -16.38 4.78 -0.10
CA ALA A 240 -17.54 3.93 -0.30
C ALA A 240 -17.41 2.58 0.44
N VAL A 241 -16.27 1.89 0.31
CA VAL A 241 -16.01 0.64 1.03
C VAL A 241 -15.92 0.85 2.55
N THR A 242 -15.44 2.02 2.98
CA THR A 242 -15.37 2.32 4.42
C THR A 242 -16.76 2.53 4.99
N VAL A 243 -17.59 3.35 4.34
CA VAL A 243 -18.95 3.66 4.78
C VAL A 243 -19.79 2.37 4.87
N SER A 244 -19.82 1.56 3.80
CA SER A 244 -20.64 0.33 3.79
C SER A 244 -20.29 -0.65 4.91
N ARG A 245 -19.03 -0.77 5.28
CA ARG A 245 -18.60 -1.67 6.37
C ARG A 245 -18.92 -1.16 7.77
N PHE A 246 -19.12 0.13 7.95
CA PHE A 246 -19.39 0.72 9.26
C PHE A 246 -20.88 1.00 9.47
N GLU A 247 -21.68 1.17 8.41
CA GLU A 247 -23.14 1.24 8.51
C GLU A 247 -23.77 -0.04 9.07
N GLU A 248 -23.15 -1.20 8.82
CA GLU A 248 -23.56 -2.49 9.38
C GLU A 248 -23.03 -2.74 10.80
N SER A 249 -21.95 -2.07 11.20
CA SER A 249 -21.46 -2.16 12.57
C SER A 249 -22.41 -1.35 13.46
N SER A 250 -22.88 -1.95 14.57
CA SER A 250 -23.69 -1.30 15.61
C SER A 250 -23.05 -0.07 16.27
N LEU A 251 -21.90 0.36 15.79
CA LEU A 251 -21.18 1.53 16.20
C LEU A 251 -21.64 2.69 15.29
N ASN A 252 -22.47 3.58 15.82
CA ASN A 252 -22.82 4.87 15.19
C ASN A 252 -21.58 5.79 15.03
N ILE A 253 -20.59 5.34 14.24
CA ILE A 253 -19.35 6.08 14.00
C ILE A 253 -19.46 6.77 12.64
N ASP A 254 -19.18 8.08 12.58
CA ASP A 254 -19.17 8.84 11.33
C ASP A 254 -18.13 8.27 10.35
N ALA A 255 -18.43 8.30 9.05
CA ALA A 255 -17.54 7.78 7.99
C ALA A 255 -16.13 8.39 8.03
N GLY A 256 -16.03 9.67 8.44
CA GLY A 256 -14.74 10.36 8.62
C GLY A 256 -13.94 9.79 9.79
N GLU A 257 -14.58 9.54 10.92
CA GLU A 257 -13.95 8.92 12.09
C GLU A 257 -13.49 7.49 11.78
N SER A 258 -14.32 6.74 11.06
CA SER A 258 -14.01 5.37 10.63
C SER A 258 -12.77 5.30 9.73
N MET A 259 -12.63 6.25 8.81
CA MET A 259 -11.46 6.35 7.94
C MET A 259 -10.19 6.69 8.75
N MET A 260 -10.28 7.64 9.67
CA MET A 260 -9.18 8.02 10.56
C MET A 260 -8.79 6.86 11.47
N TYR A 261 -9.79 6.16 12.03
CA TYR A 261 -9.59 4.96 12.85
C TYR A 261 -8.78 3.91 12.08
N TYR A 262 -9.19 3.58 10.86
CA TYR A 262 -8.49 2.59 10.04
C TYR A 262 -7.02 2.93 9.78
N LEU A 263 -6.72 4.20 9.51
CA LEU A 263 -5.35 4.64 9.22
C LEU A 263 -4.45 4.62 10.46
N GLY A 264 -4.97 5.02 11.64
CA GLY A 264 -4.20 5.07 12.88
C GLY A 264 -4.17 3.76 13.68
N HIS A 265 -5.17 2.90 13.47
CA HIS A 265 -5.36 1.68 14.27
C HIS A 265 -4.18 0.70 14.18
N SER A 266 -3.47 0.64 13.07
CA SER A 266 -2.36 -0.30 12.87
C SER A 266 -1.25 -0.16 13.92
N MET A 267 -0.89 1.05 14.32
CA MET A 267 0.12 1.28 15.38
C MET A 267 -0.44 0.98 16.78
N LEU A 268 -1.73 1.27 17.00
CA LEU A 268 -2.40 0.95 18.26
C LEU A 268 -2.51 -0.57 18.41
N THR A 269 -2.95 -1.28 17.37
CA THR A 269 -3.03 -2.75 17.35
C THR A 269 -1.68 -3.41 17.62
N PHE A 270 -0.59 -2.87 17.07
CA PHE A 270 0.74 -3.38 17.39
C PHE A 270 1.04 -3.26 18.88
N ASN A 271 0.69 -2.15 19.50
CA ASN A 271 1.01 -1.91 20.91
C ASN A 271 0.24 -2.88 21.83
N TYR A 272 -1.08 -2.97 21.71
CA TYR A 272 -1.89 -3.79 22.62
C TYR A 272 -2.07 -5.24 22.13
N GLY A 273 -2.15 -5.47 20.83
CA GLY A 273 -2.42 -6.81 20.29
C GLY A 273 -1.18 -7.67 20.21
N VAL A 274 -0.09 -7.14 19.60
CA VAL A 274 1.11 -7.93 19.36
C VAL A 274 1.99 -7.98 20.62
N MET A 275 2.27 -6.83 21.25
CA MET A 275 3.22 -6.76 22.35
C MET A 275 2.63 -7.30 23.65
N ASP A 276 1.35 -7.14 23.91
CA ASP A 276 0.67 -7.72 25.07
C ASP A 276 0.66 -9.24 24.98
N THR A 277 0.37 -9.79 23.80
CA THR A 277 0.45 -11.23 23.54
C THR A 277 1.87 -11.79 23.81
N ILE A 278 2.91 -11.08 23.33
CA ILE A 278 4.31 -11.49 23.56
C ILE A 278 4.66 -11.44 25.04
N GLN A 279 4.20 -10.42 25.77
CA GLN A 279 4.43 -10.34 27.23
C GLN A 279 3.78 -11.52 27.96
N ASN A 280 2.56 -11.90 27.59
CA ASN A 280 1.88 -13.04 28.18
C ASN A 280 2.63 -14.36 27.92
N TYR A 281 3.18 -14.56 26.72
CA TYR A 281 4.02 -15.73 26.42
C TYR A 281 5.34 -15.71 27.20
N ALA A 282 5.98 -14.55 27.32
CA ALA A 282 7.24 -14.41 28.05
C ALA A 282 7.08 -14.66 29.57
N ASN A 283 5.91 -14.43 30.14
CA ASN A 283 5.62 -14.70 31.55
C ASN A 283 5.26 -16.16 31.85
N GLY A 284 5.45 -17.09 30.89
CA GLY A 284 5.27 -18.52 31.11
C GLY A 284 3.82 -18.98 31.24
N ALA A 285 2.86 -18.18 30.80
CA ALA A 285 1.48 -18.59 30.62
C ALA A 285 1.37 -19.46 29.35
N TYR A 286 1.75 -20.74 29.47
CA TYR A 286 1.49 -21.77 28.48
C TYR A 286 0.14 -22.44 28.79
#